data_e50e837cc1aed5d0bf83097600ae8fd6
#
_entry.id   e50e837cc1aed5d0bf83097600ae8fd6
#
_cell.length_a   1.000
_cell.length_b   1.000
_cell.length_c   1.000
_cell.angle_alpha   90.00
_cell.angle_beta   90.00
_cell.angle_gamma   90.00
#
_symmetry.space_group_name_H-M   'P 1'
#
loop_
_entity.id
_entity.type
_entity.pdbx_description
1 polymer ?
#
loop_
_entity_poly.entity_id
_entity_poly.type
_entity_poly.pdbx_seq_one_letter_code
_entity_poly.pdbx_strand_id
1 'polypeptide(L)'
;MASLDAKKIESFIIEFFKQADNSAPLVWFLPYIDDSFHMMWTPTCQFDGPVGFEEFYRCLTGNLFDRKHEVNDINIDVEGDTAKITFNIHLTAKVWGPPLPRSVHGENHAGFLWELKASDKNDVGAVIVNYGLTSVQFPEGSIIIDADKVFKYPNWLYGPWGFP
;
A
#
# COMPACT_ATOMS: atom_id res chain seq x y z
N MET A 1 -3.21 -22.56 -17.77
CA MET A 1 -3.09 -21.61 -16.65
C MET A 1 -4.07 -22.00 -15.56
N ALA A 2 -3.60 -22.03 -14.33
CA ALA A 2 -4.49 -22.23 -13.19
C ALA A 2 -5.45 -21.02 -13.09
N SER A 3 -6.71 -21.30 -12.76
CA SER A 3 -7.68 -20.24 -12.47
C SER A 3 -7.34 -19.56 -11.14
N LEU A 4 -7.75 -18.31 -10.99
CA LEU A 4 -7.57 -17.55 -9.74
C LEU A 4 -8.39 -18.19 -8.61
N ASP A 5 -7.78 -18.29 -7.46
CA ASP A 5 -8.37 -18.84 -6.24
C ASP A 5 -8.65 -17.71 -5.25
N ALA A 6 -9.94 -17.45 -5.00
CA ALA A 6 -10.37 -16.38 -4.12
C ALA A 6 -9.81 -16.50 -2.69
N LYS A 7 -9.72 -17.72 -2.16
CA LYS A 7 -9.17 -17.95 -0.81
C LYS A 7 -7.68 -17.64 -0.74
N LYS A 8 -6.93 -18.04 -1.77
CA LYS A 8 -5.50 -17.70 -1.86
C LYS A 8 -5.30 -16.20 -1.97
N ILE A 9 -6.14 -15.52 -2.76
CA ILE A 9 -6.09 -14.06 -2.91
C ILE A 9 -6.38 -13.38 -1.58
N GLU A 10 -7.42 -13.79 -0.86
CA GLU A 10 -7.75 -13.24 0.46
C GLU A 10 -6.58 -13.37 1.43
N SER A 11 -6.01 -14.56 1.55
CA SER A 11 -4.85 -14.80 2.40
C SER A 11 -3.64 -13.97 1.96
N PHE A 12 -3.46 -13.80 0.67
CA PHE A 12 -2.38 -12.98 0.11
C PHE A 12 -2.51 -11.51 0.51
N ILE A 13 -3.72 -10.94 0.42
CA ILE A 13 -3.94 -9.54 0.80
C ILE A 13 -3.55 -9.30 2.26
N ILE A 14 -3.99 -10.18 3.15
CA ILE A 14 -3.66 -10.09 4.58
C ILE A 14 -2.15 -10.20 4.79
N GLU A 15 -1.50 -11.15 4.12
CA GLU A 15 -0.05 -11.35 4.23
C GLU A 15 0.73 -10.18 3.65
N PHE A 16 0.28 -9.60 2.55
CA PHE A 16 0.91 -8.44 1.92
C PHE A 16 1.06 -7.28 2.91
N PHE A 17 -0.02 -6.92 3.60
CA PHE A 17 0.01 -5.82 4.56
C PHE A 17 0.79 -6.18 5.83
N LYS A 18 0.75 -7.43 6.26
CA LYS A 18 1.56 -7.91 7.37
C LYS A 18 3.06 -7.79 7.06
N GLN A 19 3.47 -8.18 5.87
CA GLN A 19 4.86 -8.04 5.44
C GLN A 19 5.28 -6.57 5.31
N ALA A 20 4.38 -5.71 4.83
CA ALA A 20 4.62 -4.27 4.80
C ALA A 20 4.80 -3.70 6.20
N ASP A 21 3.97 -4.12 7.16
CA ASP A 21 4.08 -3.69 8.56
C ASP A 21 5.40 -4.11 9.20
N ASN A 22 5.91 -5.27 8.83
CA ASN A 22 7.19 -5.79 9.30
C ASN A 22 8.38 -5.24 8.51
N SER A 23 8.16 -4.33 7.57
CA SER A 23 9.20 -3.78 6.70
C SER A 23 9.99 -4.87 5.96
N ALA A 24 9.29 -5.87 5.44
CA ALA A 24 9.91 -6.94 4.66
C ALA A 24 10.74 -6.36 3.51
N PRO A 25 11.82 -7.02 3.09
CA PRO A 25 12.64 -6.52 2.00
C PRO A 25 11.83 -6.45 0.69
N LEU A 26 12.17 -5.50 -0.16
CA LEU A 26 11.48 -5.26 -1.43
C LEU A 26 11.35 -6.54 -2.27
N VAL A 27 12.35 -7.40 -2.23
CA VAL A 27 12.37 -8.66 -2.99
C VAL A 27 11.19 -9.58 -2.65
N TRP A 28 10.61 -9.44 -1.45
CA TRP A 28 9.42 -10.22 -1.10
C TRP A 28 8.20 -9.80 -1.93
N PHE A 29 8.08 -8.51 -2.25
CA PHE A 29 6.92 -7.95 -2.96
C PHE A 29 7.01 -8.09 -4.48
N LEU A 30 8.20 -8.04 -5.04
CA LEU A 30 8.40 -7.98 -6.50
C LEU A 30 7.73 -9.11 -7.29
N PRO A 31 7.69 -10.37 -6.81
CA PRO A 31 6.98 -11.44 -7.53
C PRO A 31 5.48 -11.20 -7.69
N TYR A 32 4.90 -10.31 -6.89
CA TYR A 32 3.46 -10.01 -6.91
C TYR A 32 3.12 -8.75 -7.69
N ILE A 33 4.12 -8.03 -8.19
CA ILE A 33 3.94 -6.77 -8.92
C ILE A 33 4.10 -7.03 -10.41
N ASP A 34 3.06 -6.71 -11.18
CA ASP A 34 3.13 -6.86 -12.64
C ASP A 34 3.99 -5.77 -13.27
N ASP A 35 4.54 -6.05 -14.46
CA ASP A 35 5.31 -5.06 -15.21
C ASP A 35 4.45 -3.86 -15.61
N SER A 36 3.14 -4.06 -15.77
CA SER A 36 2.16 -3.01 -16.07
C SER A 36 1.50 -2.41 -14.82
N PHE A 37 2.04 -2.70 -13.63
CA PHE A 37 1.50 -2.21 -12.36
C PHE A 37 1.28 -0.70 -12.38
N HIS A 38 0.10 -0.28 -11.89
CA HIS A 38 -0.24 1.12 -11.69
C HIS A 38 -0.83 1.31 -10.31
N MET A 39 -0.29 2.25 -9.56
CA MET A 39 -0.77 2.64 -8.24
C MET A 39 -1.18 4.10 -8.26
N MET A 40 -2.38 4.39 -7.77
CA MET A 40 -2.86 5.76 -7.65
C MET A 40 -3.37 6.03 -6.23
N TRP A 41 -2.76 7.00 -5.57
CA TRP A 41 -3.22 7.56 -4.30
C TRP A 41 -4.08 8.80 -4.52
N THR A 42 -3.58 9.71 -5.33
CA THR A 42 -4.25 10.94 -5.78
C THR A 42 -3.90 11.16 -7.26
N PRO A 43 -4.59 12.06 -7.97
CA PRO A 43 -4.21 12.40 -9.35
C PRO A 43 -2.76 12.89 -9.51
N THR A 44 -2.18 13.41 -8.44
CA THR A 44 -0.79 13.93 -8.43
C THR A 44 0.21 12.99 -7.74
N CYS A 45 -0.25 11.81 -7.27
CA CYS A 45 0.59 10.82 -6.61
C CYS A 45 0.32 9.44 -7.18
N GLN A 46 1.04 9.09 -8.24
CA GLN A 46 0.89 7.84 -8.98
C GLN A 46 2.25 7.19 -9.21
N PHE A 47 2.25 5.86 -9.25
CA PHE A 47 3.46 5.05 -9.44
C PHE A 47 3.22 3.97 -10.47
N ASP A 48 4.20 3.74 -11.35
CA ASP A 48 4.09 2.77 -12.44
C ASP A 48 5.20 1.73 -12.39
N GLY A 49 4.82 0.48 -12.60
CA GLY A 49 5.73 -0.65 -12.70
C GLY A 49 6.42 -1.02 -11.40
N PRO A 50 7.31 -2.02 -11.44
CA PRO A 50 8.10 -2.42 -10.27
C PRO A 50 8.97 -1.30 -9.70
N VAL A 51 9.51 -0.43 -10.56
CA VAL A 51 10.30 0.73 -10.12
C VAL A 51 9.42 1.71 -9.35
N GLY A 52 8.20 1.97 -9.83
CA GLY A 52 7.25 2.82 -9.12
C GLY A 52 6.83 2.23 -7.78
N PHE A 53 6.62 0.92 -7.72
CA PHE A 53 6.36 0.25 -6.44
C PHE A 53 7.54 0.40 -5.47
N GLU A 54 8.76 0.26 -5.93
CA GLU A 54 9.97 0.48 -5.11
C GLU A 54 9.99 1.89 -4.53
N GLU A 55 9.73 2.91 -5.35
CA GLU A 55 9.68 4.31 -4.90
C GLU A 55 8.63 4.50 -3.80
N PHE A 56 7.42 3.98 -4.01
CA PHE A 56 6.36 4.00 -3.01
C PHE A 56 6.77 3.30 -1.73
N TYR A 57 7.28 2.08 -1.82
CA TYR A 57 7.62 1.26 -0.66
C TYR A 57 8.73 1.88 0.16
N ARG A 58 9.70 2.49 -0.49
CA ARG A 58 10.79 3.20 0.16
C ARG A 58 10.27 4.40 0.97
N CYS A 59 9.30 5.13 0.43
CA CYS A 59 8.64 6.21 1.15
C CYS A 59 7.80 5.70 2.32
N LEU A 60 7.04 4.63 2.10
CA LEU A 60 6.22 4.02 3.15
C LEU A 60 7.07 3.62 4.36
N THR A 61 8.14 2.88 4.11
CA THR A 61 9.01 2.36 5.19
C THR A 61 9.90 3.44 5.80
N GLY A 62 10.24 4.46 5.04
CA GLY A 62 11.10 5.56 5.52
C GLY A 62 10.36 6.63 6.32
N ASN A 63 9.08 6.84 6.05
CA ASN A 63 8.31 7.94 6.62
C ASN A 63 7.31 7.51 7.70
N LEU A 64 6.80 6.29 7.62
CA LEU A 64 5.85 5.75 8.58
C LEU A 64 6.48 4.59 9.33
N PHE A 65 6.41 4.60 10.65
CA PHE A 65 6.93 3.52 11.47
C PHE A 65 5.88 3.06 12.49
N ASP A 66 6.13 1.91 13.14
CA ASP A 66 5.15 1.23 14.00
C ASP A 66 3.80 1.08 13.28
N ARG A 67 3.86 0.70 12.00
CA ARG A 67 2.67 0.55 11.18
C ARG A 67 1.88 -0.69 11.56
N LYS A 68 0.57 -0.55 11.57
CA LYS A 68 -0.37 -1.65 11.68
C LYS A 68 -1.51 -1.45 10.70
N HIS A 69 -1.62 -2.33 9.72
CA HIS A 69 -2.72 -2.38 8.78
C HIS A 69 -3.69 -3.48 9.21
N GLU A 70 -4.92 -3.13 9.49
CA GLU A 70 -6.00 -4.08 9.69
C GLU A 70 -6.86 -4.13 8.43
N VAL A 71 -6.91 -5.28 7.79
CA VAL A 71 -7.67 -5.48 6.55
C VAL A 71 -9.05 -5.99 6.88
N ASN A 72 -10.08 -5.31 6.37
CA ASN A 72 -11.48 -5.63 6.62
C ASN A 72 -12.28 -5.60 5.32
N ASP A 73 -13.45 -6.27 5.32
CA ASP A 73 -14.45 -6.18 4.25
C ASP A 73 -13.90 -6.55 2.87
N ILE A 74 -13.16 -7.65 2.80
CA ILE A 74 -12.58 -8.14 1.55
C ILE A 74 -13.68 -8.73 0.66
N ASN A 75 -13.87 -8.17 -0.53
CA ASN A 75 -14.77 -8.68 -1.56
C ASN A 75 -13.96 -8.97 -2.82
N ILE A 76 -14.01 -10.22 -3.28
CA ILE A 76 -13.25 -10.69 -4.43
C ILE A 76 -14.21 -11.13 -5.52
N ASP A 77 -14.10 -10.49 -6.68
CA ASP A 77 -14.86 -10.82 -7.88
C ASP A 77 -13.90 -11.36 -8.94
N VAL A 78 -13.99 -12.67 -9.21
CA VAL A 78 -13.13 -13.34 -10.19
C VAL A 78 -13.88 -13.47 -11.51
N GLU A 79 -13.29 -12.98 -12.58
CA GLU A 79 -13.77 -13.13 -13.95
C GLU A 79 -12.66 -13.67 -14.85
N GLY A 80 -12.70 -14.98 -15.13
CA GLY A 80 -11.69 -15.63 -15.95
C GLY A 80 -10.31 -15.58 -15.30
N ASP A 81 -9.38 -14.92 -15.96
CA ASP A 81 -7.99 -14.77 -15.53
C ASP A 81 -7.72 -13.44 -14.79
N THR A 82 -8.76 -12.70 -14.47
CA THR A 82 -8.66 -11.43 -13.72
C THR A 82 -9.54 -11.45 -12.47
N ALA A 83 -9.19 -10.61 -11.50
CA ALA A 83 -9.98 -10.41 -10.30
C ALA A 83 -10.01 -8.93 -9.93
N LYS A 84 -11.19 -8.46 -9.51
CA LYS A 84 -11.36 -7.15 -8.87
C LYS A 84 -11.61 -7.36 -7.41
N ILE A 85 -10.90 -6.61 -6.58
CA ILE A 85 -10.96 -6.78 -5.13
C ILE A 85 -11.17 -5.41 -4.49
N THR A 86 -12.17 -5.33 -3.63
CA THR A 86 -12.36 -4.16 -2.76
C THR A 86 -12.13 -4.59 -1.32
N PHE A 87 -11.54 -3.73 -0.54
CA PHE A 87 -11.32 -3.95 0.89
C PHE A 87 -11.09 -2.63 1.60
N ASN A 88 -11.20 -2.67 2.92
CA ASN A 88 -10.94 -1.53 3.79
C ASN A 88 -9.71 -1.79 4.63
N ILE A 89 -8.95 -0.73 4.88
CA ILE A 89 -7.78 -0.74 5.76
C ILE A 89 -8.00 0.25 6.89
N HIS A 90 -7.78 -0.21 8.11
CA HIS A 90 -7.57 0.66 9.25
C HIS A 90 -6.06 0.70 9.52
N LEU A 91 -5.43 1.82 9.25
CA LEU A 91 -4.01 2.04 9.46
C LEU A 91 -3.77 2.84 10.72
N THR A 92 -2.89 2.35 11.58
CA THR A 92 -2.26 3.15 12.63
C THR A 92 -0.76 3.16 12.38
N ALA A 93 -0.13 4.32 12.57
CA ALA A 93 1.29 4.49 12.37
C ALA A 93 1.81 5.66 13.20
N LYS A 94 3.11 5.82 13.22
CA LYS A 94 3.78 6.99 13.78
C LYS A 94 4.62 7.65 12.70
N VAL A 95 4.68 8.97 12.77
CA VAL A 95 5.57 9.78 11.92
C VAL A 95 6.40 10.70 12.81
N TRP A 96 7.59 11.06 12.35
CA TRP A 96 8.37 12.07 13.03
C TRP A 96 7.71 13.43 12.92
N GLY A 97 7.63 14.15 14.05
CA GLY A 97 7.06 15.50 14.12
C GLY A 97 8.17 16.57 14.27
N PRO A 98 8.84 16.95 13.16
CA PRO A 98 9.87 17.97 13.22
C PRO A 98 9.28 19.32 13.70
N PRO A 99 10.09 20.21 14.27
CA PRO A 99 11.55 20.14 14.44
C PRO A 99 12.04 19.36 15.67
N LEU A 100 11.11 18.88 16.50
CA LEU A 100 11.47 18.14 17.72
C LEU A 100 11.63 16.65 17.41
N PRO A 101 12.55 15.95 18.09
CA PRO A 101 12.71 14.51 17.93
C PRO A 101 11.57 13.76 18.65
N ARG A 102 10.36 13.94 18.15
CA ARG A 102 9.17 13.30 18.68
C ARG A 102 8.39 12.65 17.56
N SER A 103 7.66 11.60 17.88
CA SER A 103 6.71 10.98 16.98
C SER A 103 5.31 11.51 17.22
N VAL A 104 4.50 11.55 16.18
CA VAL A 104 3.09 11.88 16.23
C VAL A 104 2.27 10.75 15.68
N HIS A 105 1.06 10.60 16.22
CA HIS A 105 0.13 9.55 15.83
C HIS A 105 -0.54 9.87 14.51
N GLY A 106 -0.53 8.89 13.61
CA GLY A 106 -1.30 8.92 12.38
C GLY A 106 -2.25 7.73 12.32
N GLU A 107 -3.47 7.98 11.94
CA GLU A 107 -4.51 6.96 11.80
C GLU A 107 -5.41 7.30 10.63
N ASN A 108 -5.80 6.30 9.84
CA ASN A 108 -6.81 6.50 8.82
C ASN A 108 -7.66 5.24 8.62
N HIS A 109 -8.84 5.46 8.04
CA HIS A 109 -9.71 4.44 7.51
C HIS A 109 -9.78 4.65 6.00
N ALA A 110 -9.30 3.70 5.22
CA ALA A 110 -9.18 3.83 3.78
C ALA A 110 -9.88 2.67 3.06
N GLY A 111 -10.47 2.97 1.92
CA GLY A 111 -10.98 1.97 0.99
C GLY A 111 -10.04 1.82 -0.20
N PHE A 112 -9.86 0.57 -0.66
CA PHE A 112 -8.99 0.24 -1.77
C PHE A 112 -9.71 -0.61 -2.81
N LEU A 113 -9.28 -0.42 -4.05
CA LEU A 113 -9.60 -1.29 -5.17
C LEU A 113 -8.30 -1.83 -5.76
N TRP A 114 -8.16 -3.16 -5.77
CA TRP A 114 -7.07 -3.83 -6.48
C TRP A 114 -7.61 -4.59 -7.68
N GLU A 115 -6.84 -4.63 -8.74
CA GLU A 115 -7.07 -5.52 -9.86
C GLU A 115 -5.87 -6.46 -10.00
N LEU A 116 -6.16 -7.76 -10.09
CA LEU A 116 -5.16 -8.80 -10.25
C LEU A 116 -5.38 -9.52 -11.58
N LYS A 117 -4.31 -10.10 -12.10
CA LYS A 117 -4.39 -11.08 -13.20
C LYS A 117 -3.64 -12.34 -12.85
N ALA A 118 -4.04 -13.45 -13.45
CA ALA A 118 -3.37 -14.72 -13.30
C ALA A 118 -1.91 -14.65 -13.75
N SER A 119 -1.02 -15.29 -13.01
CA SER A 119 0.42 -15.30 -13.31
C SER A 119 1.08 -16.51 -12.68
N ASP A 120 2.12 -17.01 -13.33
CA ASP A 120 2.95 -18.10 -12.83
C ASP A 120 4.17 -17.62 -12.03
N LYS A 121 4.27 -16.32 -11.76
CA LYS A 121 5.43 -15.71 -11.09
C LYS A 121 5.53 -16.06 -9.60
N ASN A 122 4.44 -16.54 -8.99
CA ASN A 122 4.41 -16.82 -7.55
C ASN A 122 3.39 -17.92 -7.22
N ASP A 123 3.39 -18.36 -5.95
CA ASP A 123 2.52 -19.47 -5.50
C ASP A 123 1.05 -19.06 -5.31
N VAL A 124 0.76 -17.77 -5.24
CA VAL A 124 -0.63 -17.27 -5.19
C VAL A 124 -1.31 -17.43 -6.55
N GLY A 125 -0.52 -17.43 -7.62
CA GLY A 125 -1.02 -17.53 -8.99
C GLY A 125 -1.56 -16.21 -9.55
N ALA A 126 -1.21 -15.09 -8.94
CA ALA A 126 -1.71 -13.77 -9.34
C ALA A 126 -0.68 -12.67 -9.12
N VAL A 127 -0.77 -11.61 -9.93
CA VAL A 127 0.01 -10.39 -9.77
C VAL A 127 -0.92 -9.19 -9.72
N ILE A 128 -0.50 -8.14 -9.03
CA ILE A 128 -1.25 -6.90 -8.90
C ILE A 128 -0.99 -6.04 -10.13
N VAL A 129 -2.07 -5.65 -10.82
CA VAL A 129 -2.03 -4.78 -12.01
C VAL A 129 -2.41 -3.35 -11.63
N ASN A 130 -3.46 -3.19 -10.83
CA ASN A 130 -3.90 -1.89 -10.35
C ASN A 130 -4.05 -1.89 -8.83
N TYR A 131 -3.66 -0.77 -8.23
CA TYR A 131 -3.72 -0.52 -6.81
C TYR A 131 -4.25 0.91 -6.62
N GLY A 132 -5.50 1.06 -6.24
CA GLY A 132 -6.14 2.37 -6.13
C GLY A 132 -6.75 2.64 -4.77
N LEU A 133 -6.53 3.86 -4.27
CA LEU A 133 -7.23 4.39 -3.10
C LEU A 133 -8.60 4.88 -3.56
N THR A 134 -9.68 4.42 -2.93
CA THR A 134 -11.05 4.83 -3.28
C THR A 134 -11.63 5.84 -2.27
N SER A 135 -11.20 5.77 -1.02
CA SER A 135 -11.64 6.69 0.03
C SER A 135 -10.63 6.74 1.16
N VAL A 136 -10.58 7.85 1.87
CA VAL A 136 -9.77 7.96 3.09
C VAL A 136 -10.42 8.93 4.06
N GLN A 137 -10.43 8.56 5.34
CA GLN A 137 -10.89 9.39 6.44
C GLN A 137 -9.85 9.39 7.55
N PHE A 138 -9.62 10.56 8.14
CA PHE A 138 -8.72 10.73 9.28
C PHE A 138 -9.55 11.05 10.52
N PRO A 139 -9.53 10.18 11.56
CA PRO A 139 -10.25 10.46 12.78
C PRO A 139 -9.65 11.63 13.54
N GLU A 140 -10.44 12.20 14.47
CA GLU A 140 -9.97 13.24 15.36
C GLU A 140 -8.75 12.78 16.14
N GLY A 141 -7.75 13.65 16.27
CA GLY A 141 -6.49 13.33 16.96
C GLY A 141 -5.41 12.77 16.06
N SER A 142 -5.73 12.42 14.82
CA SER A 142 -4.72 12.01 13.83
C SER A 142 -4.19 13.21 13.07
N ILE A 143 -2.91 13.14 12.69
CA ILE A 143 -2.42 14.01 11.62
C ILE A 143 -2.98 13.55 10.28
N ILE A 144 -3.06 14.46 9.32
CA ILE A 144 -3.41 14.11 7.95
C ILE A 144 -2.17 13.56 7.25
N ILE A 145 -2.22 12.29 6.86
CA ILE A 145 -1.15 11.65 6.09
C ILE A 145 -1.41 11.97 4.62
N ASP A 146 -0.79 13.04 4.14
CA ASP A 146 -0.96 13.51 2.77
C ASP A 146 -0.07 12.70 1.82
N ALA A 147 -0.68 11.91 0.95
CA ALA A 147 0.04 11.05 0.01
C ALA A 147 1.01 11.82 -0.90
N ASP A 148 0.63 13.04 -1.33
CA ASP A 148 1.49 13.88 -2.16
C ASP A 148 2.76 14.35 -1.43
N LYS A 149 2.77 14.29 -0.12
CA LYS A 149 3.94 14.61 0.71
C LYS A 149 4.68 13.36 1.12
N VAL A 150 3.96 12.40 1.70
CA VAL A 150 4.54 11.19 2.31
C VAL A 150 5.21 10.29 1.28
N PHE A 151 4.62 10.16 0.09
CA PHE A 151 5.12 9.21 -0.93
C PHE A 151 5.99 9.86 -2.01
N LYS A 152 6.26 11.17 -1.92
CA LYS A 152 7.19 11.84 -2.85
C LYS A 152 8.63 11.87 -2.36
N TYR A 153 8.83 11.85 -1.06
CA TYR A 153 10.15 12.01 -0.45
C TYR A 153 10.45 10.84 0.48
N PRO A 154 11.47 10.03 0.17
CA PRO A 154 11.85 8.89 1.02
C PRO A 154 12.28 9.27 2.42
N ASN A 155 12.65 10.54 2.61
CA ASN A 155 13.01 11.10 3.90
C ASN A 155 12.15 12.34 4.16
N TRP A 156 10.96 12.13 4.64
CA TRP A 156 10.00 13.17 4.94
C TRP A 156 10.51 14.21 5.92
N LEU A 157 11.36 13.80 6.87
CA LEU A 157 11.93 14.72 7.87
C LEU A 157 12.61 15.93 7.22
N TYR A 158 13.20 15.74 6.04
CA TYR A 158 13.92 16.78 5.28
C TYR A 158 13.14 17.26 4.06
N GLY A 159 11.90 16.84 3.92
CA GLY A 159 11.06 17.14 2.76
C GLY A 159 9.99 18.18 3.05
N PRO A 160 8.73 17.86 2.75
CA PRO A 160 7.62 18.84 2.71
C PRO A 160 7.28 19.50 4.05
N TRP A 161 7.86 19.09 5.15
CA TRP A 161 7.69 19.70 6.46
C TRP A 161 8.59 20.91 6.70
N GLY A 162 9.26 21.39 5.68
CA GLY A 162 9.96 22.65 5.71
C GLY A 162 11.32 22.61 6.38
N PHE A 163 11.92 21.46 6.53
CA PHE A 163 13.33 21.41 6.86
C PHE A 163 14.15 21.69 5.62
N PRO A 164 15.09 22.61 5.72
CA PRO A 164 15.99 22.87 4.62
C PRO A 164 16.83 21.64 4.30
#